data_b3b285efaffe5a0e35c457a14017c34e
#
_entry.id   b3b285efaffe5a0e35c457a14017c34e
#
_cell.length_a   1.000
_cell.length_b   1.000
_cell.length_c   1.000
_cell.angle_alpha   90.00
_cell.angle_beta   90.00
_cell.angle_gamma   90.00
#
_symmetry.space_group_name_H-M   'P 1'
#
loop_
_entity.id
_entity.type
_entity.pdbx_description
1 polymer ?
#
loop_
_entity_poly.entity_id
_entity_poly.type
_entity_poly.pdbx_seq_one_letter_code
_entity_poly.pdbx_strand_id
1 'polypeptide(L)' 'MTEPAKVFEDRATPGQWRVEWIGNDGRGELQVFTGPTARRDALRYAMQNYTHFKEVQLEPYPPR' A
#
# COMPACT_ATOMS: atom_id res chain seq x y z
N MET A 1 5.23 -13.82 -13.88
CA MET A 1 5.75 -12.51 -13.48
C MET A 1 4.84 -11.92 -12.41
N THR A 2 5.39 -11.61 -11.24
CA THR A 2 4.59 -11.02 -10.15
C THR A 2 4.48 -9.52 -10.34
N GLU A 3 3.30 -8.98 -10.03
CA GLU A 3 3.13 -7.54 -10.02
C GLU A 3 3.87 -6.94 -8.82
N PRO A 4 4.36 -5.71 -8.95
CA PRO A 4 4.99 -5.05 -7.80
C PRO A 4 3.96 -4.78 -6.70
N ALA A 5 4.43 -4.78 -5.46
CA ALA A 5 3.58 -4.37 -4.34
C ALA A 5 3.18 -2.90 -4.50
N LYS A 6 2.01 -2.56 -4.02
CA LYS A 6 1.51 -1.19 -4.09
C LYS A 6 1.45 -0.60 -2.69
N VAL A 7 1.96 0.60 -2.54
CA VAL A 7 1.90 1.36 -1.29
C VAL A 7 1.03 2.59 -1.57
N PHE A 8 -0.04 2.73 -0.79
CA PHE A 8 -0.98 3.81 -1.04
C PHE A 8 -1.69 4.23 0.24
N GLU A 9 -2.15 5.47 0.24
CA GLU A 9 -2.98 5.99 1.33
C GLU A 9 -4.43 5.58 1.09
N ASP A 10 -5.10 5.12 2.17
CA ASP A 10 -6.50 4.73 2.10
C ASP A 10 -7.36 5.96 1.81
N ARG A 11 -8.16 5.88 0.76
CA ARG A 11 -9.02 6.99 0.35
C ARG A 11 -10.13 7.27 1.36
N ALA A 12 -10.63 6.22 2.01
CA ALA A 12 -11.72 6.34 2.97
C ALA A 12 -11.25 6.76 4.36
N THR A 13 -9.96 6.53 4.67
CA THR A 13 -9.40 6.82 6.00
C THR A 13 -8.07 7.54 5.82
N PRO A 14 -8.09 8.87 5.64
CA PRO A 14 -6.84 9.63 5.51
C PRO A 14 -5.91 9.38 6.67
N GLY A 15 -4.61 9.28 6.37
CA GLY A 15 -3.60 8.96 7.37
C GLY A 15 -3.36 7.47 7.56
N GLN A 16 -4.20 6.62 7.02
CA GLN A 16 -3.99 5.19 7.03
C GLN A 16 -3.34 4.77 5.72
N TRP A 17 -2.21 4.05 5.81
CA TRP A 17 -1.47 3.59 4.64
C TRP A 17 -1.54 2.09 4.52
N ARG A 18 -1.56 1.59 3.30
CA ARG A 18 -1.67 0.17 3.01
C ARG A 18 -0.58 -0.27 2.06
N VAL A 19 -0.11 -1.51 2.28
CA VAL A 19 0.76 -2.20 1.34
C VAL A 19 0.00 -3.42 0.85
N GLU A 20 -0.24 -3.48 -0.45
CA GLU A 20 -0.99 -4.57 -1.07
C GLU A 20 -0.11 -5.29 -2.09
N TRP A 21 -0.12 -6.61 -2.03
CA TRP A 21 0.61 -7.44 -2.98
C TRP A 21 -0.24 -8.63 -3.38
N ILE A 22 -0.25 -8.92 -4.68
CA ILE A 22 -1.00 -10.06 -5.23
C ILE A 22 -0.01 -10.99 -5.91
N GLY A 23 0.02 -12.26 -5.47
CA GLY A 23 0.89 -13.26 -6.05
C GLY A 23 0.32 -13.91 -7.30
N ASN A 24 1.17 -14.66 -7.99
CA ASN A 24 0.79 -15.33 -9.23
C ASN A 24 -0.30 -16.38 -9.03
N ASP A 25 -0.40 -16.94 -7.83
CA ASP A 25 -1.39 -17.94 -7.51
C ASP A 25 -2.74 -17.35 -7.05
N GLY A 26 -2.89 -16.05 -7.15
CA GLY A 26 -4.10 -15.36 -6.71
C GLY A 26 -4.14 -15.03 -5.24
N ARG A 27 -3.13 -15.44 -4.47
CA ARG A 27 -3.04 -15.08 -3.06
C ARG A 27 -2.57 -13.64 -2.94
N GLY A 28 -3.15 -12.94 -1.98
CA GLY A 28 -2.77 -11.57 -1.73
C GLY A 28 -2.37 -11.35 -0.28
N GLU A 29 -1.59 -10.31 -0.07
CA GLU A 29 -1.25 -9.84 1.27
C GLU A 29 -1.61 -8.37 1.36
N LEU A 30 -2.12 -7.98 2.52
CA LEU A 30 -2.46 -6.59 2.80
C LEU A 30 -1.98 -6.26 4.20
N GLN A 31 -1.16 -5.21 4.31
CA GLN A 31 -0.75 -4.67 5.59
C GLN A 31 -1.27 -3.25 5.73
N VAL A 32 -1.70 -2.91 6.92
CA VAL A 32 -2.27 -1.61 7.22
C VAL A 32 -1.40 -0.91 8.27
N PHE A 33 -1.07 0.35 8.01
CA PHE A 33 -0.25 1.17 8.88
C PHE A 33 -1.03 2.42 9.26
N THR A 34 -0.98 2.79 10.53
CA THR A 34 -1.69 3.96 11.05
C THR A 34 -0.73 4.81 11.87
N GLY A 35 -1.16 6.03 12.19
CA GLY A 35 -0.38 6.94 13.00
C GLY A 35 0.45 7.91 12.20
N PRO A 36 1.22 8.79 12.88
CA PRO A 36 1.92 9.89 12.21
C PRO A 36 3.04 9.47 11.28
N THR A 37 3.54 8.24 11.39
CA THR A 37 4.60 7.73 10.52
C THR A 37 4.11 6.62 9.60
N ALA A 38 2.80 6.53 9.36
CA ALA A 38 2.21 5.43 8.59
C ALA A 38 2.82 5.29 7.20
N ARG A 39 2.98 6.40 6.48
CA ARG A 39 3.57 6.37 5.13
C ARG A 39 4.99 5.82 5.16
N ARG A 40 5.81 6.31 6.07
CA ARG A 40 7.20 5.86 6.20
C ARG A 40 7.25 4.38 6.56
N ASP A 41 6.40 3.95 7.48
CA ASP A 41 6.37 2.57 7.93
C ASP A 41 5.92 1.64 6.81
N ALA A 42 4.93 2.06 6.03
CA ALA A 42 4.46 1.27 4.89
C ALA A 42 5.54 1.12 3.82
N LEU A 43 6.24 2.21 3.49
CA LEU A 43 7.32 2.16 2.52
C LEU A 43 8.47 1.28 3.00
N ARG A 44 8.81 1.37 4.27
CA ARG A 44 9.86 0.52 4.87
C ARG A 44 9.46 -0.95 4.80
N TYR A 45 8.23 -1.27 5.15
CA TYR A 45 7.74 -2.64 5.08
C TYR A 45 7.84 -3.19 3.65
N ALA A 46 7.40 -2.41 2.67
CA ALA A 46 7.46 -2.82 1.28
C ALA A 46 8.91 -3.06 0.83
N MET A 47 9.82 -2.17 1.20
CA MET A 47 11.22 -2.29 0.85
C MET A 47 11.86 -3.54 1.46
N GLN A 48 11.46 -3.90 2.66
CA GLN A 48 12.03 -5.06 3.37
C GLN A 48 11.46 -6.39 2.88
N ASN A 49 10.23 -6.40 2.38
CA ASN A 49 9.53 -7.64 2.09
C ASN A 49 9.32 -7.93 0.61
N TYR A 50 9.49 -6.93 -0.25
CA TYR A 50 9.25 -7.08 -1.69
C TYR A 50 10.42 -6.52 -2.49
N THR A 51 10.82 -7.26 -3.52
CA THR A 51 11.90 -6.82 -4.41
C THR A 51 11.46 -5.61 -5.22
N HIS A 52 10.19 -5.60 -5.64
CA HIS A 52 9.63 -4.51 -6.44
C HIS A 52 8.38 -3.98 -5.76
N PHE A 53 8.32 -2.68 -5.59
CA PHE A 53 7.14 -2.01 -5.08
C PHE A 53 7.06 -0.61 -5.67
N LYS A 54 5.87 -0.02 -5.62
CA LYS A 54 5.67 1.35 -6.07
C LYS A 54 4.68 2.06 -5.17
N GLU A 55 4.88 3.35 -4.99
CA GLU A 55 3.92 4.20 -4.31
C GLU A 55 2.87 4.64 -5.33
N VAL A 56 1.62 4.39 -5.00
CA VAL A 56 0.48 4.74 -5.86
C VAL A 56 -0.31 5.84 -5.17
N GLN A 57 -0.63 6.88 -5.92
CA GLN A 57 -1.48 7.95 -5.39
C GLN A 57 -2.88 7.75 -5.92
N LEU A 58 -3.81 7.47 -5.01
CA LEU A 58 -5.21 7.28 -5.35
C LEU A 58 -5.90 8.63 -5.36
N GLU A 59 -6.80 8.82 -6.33
CA GLU A 59 -7.60 10.03 -6.34
C GLU A 59 -8.60 10.01 -5.19
N PRO A 60 -8.85 11.15 -4.53
CA PRO A 60 -9.86 11.20 -3.48
C PRO A 60 -11.24 10.94 -4.06
N TYR A 61 -12.15 10.49 -3.19
CA TYR A 61 -13.53 10.32 -3.63
C TYR A 61 -14.07 11.67 -4.12
N PRO A 62 -14.81 11.67 -5.22
CA PRO A 62 -15.37 12.91 -5.72
C PRO A 62 -16.34 13.53 -4.72
N PRO A 63 -16.37 14.85 -4.59
CA PRO A 63 -17.34 15.52 -3.73
C PRO A 63 -18.74 15.30 -4.26
N ARG A 64 -19.68 15.20 -3.35
CA ARG A 64 -21.09 15.09 -3.72
C ARG A 64 -21.71 16.46 -3.89
#